data_83e1cd79f6fe5240ec000d249d923c33
#
_entry.id   83e1cd79f6fe5240ec000d249d923c33
#
_cell.length_a   1.000
_cell.length_b   1.000
_cell.length_c   1.000
_cell.angle_alpha   90.00
_cell.angle_beta   90.00
_cell.angle_gamma   90.00
#
_symmetry.space_group_name_H-M   'P 1'
#
loop_
_entity.id
_entity.type
_entity.pdbx_description
1 polymer ?
#
loop_
_entity_poly.entity_id
_entity_poly.type
_entity_poly.pdbx_seq_one_letter_code
_entity_poly.pdbx_strand_id
1 'polypeptide(L)'
;MSKITVVLAGDKNYKPFVEKGKQVTEALGYTVSVYDLGGLGFGTPFTGKFKDEPNAKIPCKPRIILTELKKTIDGDYVAWLDSDAILLQRIDEIMEDYDVAVTVRAPKIVEHSLPINAGIVFIRKTTAALNFVNNWIDLSEQGVSDQPPLNKLCGVGSKDRDTTVVRNDTKIKVYTCEVYNNFYKSGIDAINKKSSKVKIVHYKSKLRHLYPL
;
A
#
# COMPACT_ATOMS: atom_id res chain seq x y z
N MET A 1 -16.76 13.17 9.51
CA MET A 1 -15.41 12.66 9.81
C MET A 1 -14.95 11.82 8.64
N SER A 2 -13.76 12.05 8.12
CA SER A 2 -13.17 11.24 7.06
C SER A 2 -12.98 9.79 7.51
N LYS A 3 -13.06 8.86 6.56
CA LYS A 3 -12.93 7.42 6.80
C LYS A 3 -11.73 6.85 6.04
N ILE A 4 -11.21 5.74 6.53
CA ILE A 4 -10.16 4.97 5.85
C ILE A 4 -10.77 3.61 5.46
N THR A 5 -10.70 3.29 4.16
CA THR A 5 -10.94 1.95 3.64
C THR A 5 -9.60 1.29 3.37
N VAL A 6 -9.33 0.15 4.01
CA VAL A 6 -8.13 -0.64 3.77
C VAL A 6 -8.38 -1.61 2.62
N VAL A 7 -7.47 -1.65 1.66
CA VAL A 7 -7.57 -2.50 0.47
C VAL A 7 -6.50 -3.58 0.52
N LEU A 8 -6.95 -4.82 0.41
CA LEU A 8 -6.12 -6.01 0.31
C LEU A 8 -6.43 -6.72 -1.01
N ALA A 9 -5.42 -7.33 -1.62
CA ALA A 9 -5.63 -8.15 -2.81
C ALA A 9 -4.69 -9.35 -2.82
N GLY A 10 -5.13 -10.49 -3.34
CA GLY A 10 -4.28 -11.67 -3.43
C GLY A 10 -4.85 -12.73 -4.35
N ASP A 11 -4.02 -13.73 -4.65
CA ASP A 11 -4.41 -14.98 -5.30
C ASP A 11 -4.48 -16.12 -4.27
N LYS A 12 -4.75 -17.33 -4.74
CA LYS A 12 -4.85 -18.53 -3.88
C LYS A 12 -3.62 -18.78 -2.99
N ASN A 13 -2.43 -18.37 -3.43
CA ASN A 13 -1.19 -18.55 -2.68
C ASN A 13 -1.07 -17.56 -1.51
N TYR A 14 -1.77 -16.42 -1.61
CA TYR A 14 -1.80 -15.37 -0.59
C TYR A 14 -3.06 -15.42 0.27
N LYS A 15 -3.97 -16.39 0.06
CA LYS A 15 -5.24 -16.49 0.79
C LYS A 15 -5.07 -16.40 2.31
N PRO A 16 -4.18 -17.17 2.97
CA PRO A 16 -4.04 -17.09 4.43
C PRO A 16 -3.61 -15.71 4.90
N PHE A 17 -2.73 -15.04 4.15
CA PHE A 17 -2.26 -13.68 4.46
C PHE A 17 -3.41 -12.67 4.36
N VAL A 18 -4.20 -12.72 3.28
CA VAL A 18 -5.33 -11.82 3.06
C VAL A 18 -6.41 -12.03 4.12
N GLU A 19 -6.73 -13.28 4.46
CA GLU A 19 -7.71 -13.61 5.52
C GLU A 19 -7.28 -13.04 6.87
N LYS A 20 -6.02 -13.25 7.24
CA LYS A 20 -5.47 -12.73 8.50
C LYS A 20 -5.39 -11.21 8.51
N GLY A 21 -4.90 -10.61 7.41
CA GLY A 21 -4.83 -9.16 7.25
C GLY A 21 -6.22 -8.51 7.38
N LYS A 22 -7.25 -9.10 6.74
CA LYS A 22 -8.64 -8.68 6.87
C LYS A 22 -9.11 -8.75 8.32
N GLN A 23 -8.96 -9.92 8.96
CA GLN A 23 -9.39 -10.13 10.36
C GLN A 23 -8.81 -9.08 11.31
N VAL A 24 -7.50 -8.86 11.23
CA VAL A 24 -6.82 -7.90 12.11
C VAL A 24 -7.26 -6.48 11.83
N THR A 25 -7.42 -6.12 10.56
CA THR A 25 -7.82 -4.76 10.15
C THR A 25 -9.25 -4.44 10.58
N GLU A 26 -10.19 -5.39 10.44
CA GLU A 26 -11.56 -5.26 10.92
C GLU A 26 -11.64 -5.17 12.45
N ALA A 27 -10.79 -5.93 13.16
CA ALA A 27 -10.69 -5.85 14.62
C ALA A 27 -10.19 -4.48 15.12
N LEU A 28 -9.43 -3.74 14.28
CA LEU A 28 -9.02 -2.35 14.54
C LEU A 28 -10.12 -1.33 14.18
N GLY A 29 -11.28 -1.78 13.66
CA GLY A 29 -12.44 -0.94 13.35
C GLY A 29 -12.40 -0.29 11.97
N TYR A 30 -11.59 -0.78 11.03
CA TYR A 30 -11.55 -0.29 9.65
C TYR A 30 -12.47 -1.09 8.72
N THR A 31 -13.01 -0.42 7.71
CA THR A 31 -13.61 -1.09 6.56
C THR A 31 -12.52 -1.73 5.71
N VAL A 32 -12.73 -2.97 5.27
CA VAL A 32 -11.79 -3.70 4.42
C VAL A 32 -12.43 -4.07 3.09
N SER A 33 -11.80 -3.68 2.00
CA SER A 33 -12.11 -4.15 0.64
C SER A 33 -11.09 -5.20 0.22
N VAL A 34 -11.57 -6.39 -0.14
CA VAL A 34 -10.72 -7.49 -0.62
C VAL A 34 -10.96 -7.73 -2.10
N TYR A 35 -9.86 -7.80 -2.87
CA TYR A 35 -9.89 -8.11 -4.29
C TYR A 35 -9.26 -9.46 -4.58
N ASP A 36 -10.03 -10.31 -5.29
CA ASP A 36 -9.60 -11.65 -5.70
C ASP A 36 -8.86 -11.56 -7.05
N LEU A 37 -7.56 -11.84 -7.01
CA LEU A 37 -6.70 -11.89 -8.20
C LEU A 37 -6.73 -13.26 -8.90
N GLY A 38 -7.60 -14.16 -8.44
CA GLY A 38 -7.82 -15.50 -8.96
C GLY A 38 -7.58 -16.59 -7.92
N GLY A 39 -8.70 -17.19 -7.47
CA GLY A 39 -8.71 -18.36 -6.62
C GLY A 39 -8.74 -18.15 -5.12
N LEU A 40 -8.95 -16.94 -4.62
CA LEU A 40 -9.28 -16.73 -3.20
C LEU A 40 -10.64 -17.34 -2.84
N GLY A 41 -11.62 -17.24 -3.74
CA GLY A 41 -12.99 -17.66 -3.53
C GLY A 41 -13.79 -16.72 -2.62
N PHE A 42 -13.27 -15.52 -2.32
CA PHE A 42 -13.95 -14.46 -1.60
C PHE A 42 -13.40 -13.09 -2.02
N GLY A 43 -14.17 -12.02 -1.73
CA GLY A 43 -13.83 -10.67 -2.14
C GLY A 43 -14.36 -10.30 -3.53
N THR A 44 -14.00 -9.14 -4.03
CA THR A 44 -14.39 -8.64 -5.35
C THR A 44 -13.49 -9.24 -6.41
N PRO A 45 -14.00 -9.98 -7.41
CA PRO A 45 -13.18 -10.48 -8.51
C PRO A 45 -12.52 -9.34 -9.28
N PHE A 46 -11.21 -9.43 -9.48
CA PHE A 46 -10.49 -8.49 -10.33
C PHE A 46 -10.56 -8.96 -11.79
N THR A 47 -11.25 -8.20 -12.62
CA THR A 47 -11.50 -8.51 -14.05
C THR A 47 -10.59 -7.68 -14.97
N GLY A 48 -9.42 -7.32 -14.54
CA GLY A 48 -8.48 -6.52 -15.33
C GLY A 48 -7.88 -7.29 -16.52
N LYS A 49 -7.35 -6.53 -17.48
CA LYS A 49 -6.78 -6.96 -18.77
C LYS A 49 -5.68 -8.06 -18.68
N PHE A 50 -5.19 -8.35 -17.48
CA PHE A 50 -4.03 -9.19 -17.22
C PHE A 50 -4.36 -10.50 -16.49
N LYS A 51 -5.67 -10.87 -16.42
CA LYS A 51 -6.12 -12.07 -15.69
C LYS A 51 -5.49 -13.36 -16.21
N ASP A 52 -5.21 -13.43 -17.51
CA ASP A 52 -4.83 -14.66 -18.19
C ASP A 52 -3.36 -14.71 -18.63
N GLU A 53 -2.56 -13.70 -18.29
CA GLU A 53 -1.13 -13.69 -18.63
C GLU A 53 -0.28 -14.22 -17.47
N PRO A 54 0.53 -15.30 -17.66
CA PRO A 54 1.30 -15.93 -16.58
C PRO A 54 2.33 -14.99 -15.90
N ASN A 55 2.67 -13.87 -16.52
CA ASN A 55 3.58 -12.84 -16.00
C ASN A 55 2.87 -11.54 -15.61
N ALA A 56 1.55 -11.48 -15.69
CA ALA A 56 0.75 -10.27 -15.48
C ALA A 56 0.53 -9.88 -14.02
N LYS A 57 1.49 -10.14 -13.17
CA LYS A 57 1.49 -9.67 -11.76
C LYS A 57 1.55 -8.14 -11.62
N ILE A 58 1.28 -7.40 -12.71
CA ILE A 58 2.00 -6.17 -12.87
C ILE A 58 1.21 -4.92 -12.59
N PRO A 59 0.23 -4.44 -13.19
CA PRO A 59 -0.36 -3.19 -12.71
C PRO A 59 -1.74 -3.35 -12.08
N CYS A 60 -2.04 -4.49 -11.47
CA CYS A 60 -3.33 -4.64 -10.80
C CYS A 60 -3.48 -3.68 -9.61
N LYS A 61 -2.41 -3.39 -8.87
CA LYS A 61 -2.44 -2.50 -7.71
C LYS A 61 -3.03 -1.12 -8.01
N PRO A 62 -2.48 -0.29 -8.90
CA PRO A 62 -3.05 1.04 -9.14
C PRO A 62 -4.46 0.96 -9.76
N ARG A 63 -4.79 -0.07 -10.54
CA ARG A 63 -6.15 -0.28 -11.06
C ARG A 63 -7.17 -0.62 -9.96
N ILE A 64 -6.78 -1.46 -9.01
CA ILE A 64 -7.61 -1.78 -7.83
C ILE A 64 -7.81 -0.53 -6.98
N ILE A 65 -6.74 0.22 -6.72
CA ILE A 65 -6.80 1.49 -6.00
C ILE A 65 -7.76 2.46 -6.70
N LEU A 66 -7.67 2.63 -8.01
CA LEU A 66 -8.58 3.47 -8.78
C LEU A 66 -10.04 3.00 -8.66
N THR A 67 -10.26 1.70 -8.71
CA THR A 67 -11.60 1.10 -8.57
C THR A 67 -12.18 1.42 -7.19
N GLU A 68 -11.37 1.34 -6.15
CA GLU A 68 -11.82 1.65 -4.79
C GLU A 68 -12.03 3.15 -4.59
N LEU A 69 -11.14 4.00 -5.10
CA LEU A 69 -11.29 5.46 -5.06
C LEU A 69 -12.59 5.93 -5.72
N LYS A 70 -13.03 5.29 -6.81
CA LYS A 70 -14.30 5.63 -7.49
C LYS A 70 -15.53 5.36 -6.61
N LYS A 71 -15.44 4.44 -5.64
CA LYS A 71 -16.51 4.13 -4.67
C LYS A 71 -16.40 4.98 -3.40
N THR A 72 -15.24 5.54 -3.13
CA THR A 72 -14.91 6.32 -1.94
C THR A 72 -15.53 7.71 -2.04
N ILE A 73 -15.96 8.28 -0.90
CA ILE A 73 -16.46 9.66 -0.80
C ILE A 73 -15.29 10.64 -0.89
N ASP A 74 -15.52 11.82 -1.49
CA ASP A 74 -14.49 12.86 -1.58
C ASP A 74 -13.98 13.26 -0.19
N GLY A 75 -12.67 13.29 -0.05
CA GLY A 75 -11.97 13.56 1.21
C GLY A 75 -11.71 12.35 2.10
N ASP A 76 -12.32 11.19 1.82
CA ASP A 76 -12.02 9.92 2.49
C ASP A 76 -10.73 9.29 1.93
N TYR A 77 -10.22 8.26 2.60
CA TYR A 77 -8.91 7.67 2.33
C TYR A 77 -9.02 6.20 1.93
N VAL A 78 -8.18 5.82 1.00
CA VAL A 78 -7.89 4.43 0.63
C VAL A 78 -6.47 4.10 1.10
N ALA A 79 -6.32 3.05 1.89
CA ALA A 79 -5.04 2.53 2.34
C ALA A 79 -4.77 1.18 1.64
N TRP A 80 -3.86 1.16 0.68
CA TRP A 80 -3.37 -0.08 0.08
C TRP A 80 -2.35 -0.74 0.99
N LEU A 81 -2.54 -2.03 1.28
CA LEU A 81 -1.55 -2.90 1.92
C LEU A 81 -1.30 -4.11 1.03
N ASP A 82 -0.04 -4.42 0.76
CA ASP A 82 0.33 -5.71 0.14
C ASP A 82 -0.17 -6.87 1.03
N SER A 83 -0.53 -7.99 0.44
CA SER A 83 -1.14 -9.11 1.17
C SER A 83 -0.28 -9.68 2.29
N ASP A 84 1.04 -9.53 2.20
CA ASP A 84 1.99 -9.91 3.24
C ASP A 84 2.34 -8.77 4.22
N ALA A 85 1.49 -7.72 4.27
CA ALA A 85 1.55 -6.66 5.28
C ALA A 85 0.42 -6.79 6.29
N ILE A 86 0.66 -6.41 7.54
CA ILE A 86 -0.30 -6.46 8.64
C ILE A 86 -0.31 -5.16 9.44
N LEU A 87 -1.50 -4.64 9.72
CA LEU A 87 -1.71 -3.55 10.67
C LEU A 87 -1.51 -4.06 12.10
N LEU A 88 -0.70 -3.36 12.87
CA LEU A 88 -0.52 -3.64 14.30
C LEU A 88 -1.34 -2.70 15.19
N GLN A 89 -1.64 -1.51 14.69
CA GLN A 89 -2.31 -0.43 15.42
C GLN A 89 -3.15 0.41 14.46
N ARG A 90 -4.04 1.23 15.01
CA ARG A 90 -4.76 2.24 14.21
C ARG A 90 -3.79 3.23 13.55
N ILE A 91 -4.20 3.72 12.39
CA ILE A 91 -3.44 4.64 11.54
C ILE A 91 -4.24 5.93 11.25
N ASP A 92 -5.12 6.35 12.16
CA ASP A 92 -5.99 7.51 11.93
C ASP A 92 -5.21 8.81 11.73
N GLU A 93 -3.99 8.87 12.24
CA GLU A 93 -3.08 10.01 12.05
C GLU A 93 -2.65 10.22 10.59
N ILE A 94 -2.88 9.25 9.69
CA ILE A 94 -2.64 9.48 8.25
C ILE A 94 -3.69 10.37 7.59
N MET A 95 -4.79 10.68 8.27
CA MET A 95 -5.84 11.57 7.74
C MET A 95 -5.38 13.03 7.76
N GLU A 96 -4.41 13.37 6.94
CA GLU A 96 -3.83 14.70 6.77
C GLU A 96 -4.19 15.31 5.40
N ASP A 97 -3.85 16.58 5.16
CA ASP A 97 -4.08 17.26 3.88
C ASP A 97 -3.00 16.90 2.84
N TYR A 98 -3.16 15.75 2.22
CA TYR A 98 -2.38 15.31 1.07
C TYR A 98 -3.28 14.58 0.06
N ASP A 99 -2.79 14.37 -1.16
CA ASP A 99 -3.47 13.56 -2.18
C ASP A 99 -3.00 12.11 -2.15
N VAL A 100 -1.67 11.90 -2.08
CA VAL A 100 -1.02 10.59 -2.05
C VAL A 100 0.02 10.57 -0.95
N ALA A 101 0.11 9.48 -0.20
CA ALA A 101 1.21 9.27 0.73
C ALA A 101 1.93 7.95 0.44
N VAL A 102 3.26 8.00 0.50
CA VAL A 102 4.15 6.89 0.20
C VAL A 102 5.14 6.65 1.33
N THR A 103 5.71 5.47 1.38
CA THR A 103 6.72 5.13 2.39
C THR A 103 8.11 5.01 1.77
N VAL A 104 9.08 5.73 2.33
CA VAL A 104 10.48 5.70 1.85
C VAL A 104 11.38 4.92 2.78
N ARG A 105 12.34 4.23 2.19
CA ARG A 105 13.35 3.43 2.87
C ARG A 105 14.39 4.32 3.57
N ALA A 106 15.03 3.77 4.61
CA ALA A 106 16.18 4.42 5.24
C ALA A 106 17.32 4.64 4.22
N PRO A 107 18.11 5.73 4.36
CA PRO A 107 19.17 6.07 3.42
C PRO A 107 20.15 4.92 3.15
N LYS A 108 20.55 4.18 4.18
CA LYS A 108 21.48 3.03 4.08
C LYS A 108 21.00 1.88 3.17
N ILE A 109 19.70 1.87 2.81
CA ILE A 109 19.09 0.80 2.01
C ILE A 109 18.90 1.25 0.56
N VAL A 110 18.88 2.57 0.32
CA VAL A 110 18.60 3.15 -1.00
C VAL A 110 19.74 2.95 -1.98
N GLU A 111 20.97 2.69 -1.53
CA GLU A 111 22.13 2.49 -2.41
C GLU A 111 21.94 1.40 -3.47
N HIS A 112 21.04 0.44 -3.23
CA HIS A 112 20.78 -0.70 -4.11
C HIS A 112 19.31 -0.90 -4.46
N SER A 113 18.42 0.06 -4.16
CA SER A 113 17.00 -0.08 -4.39
C SER A 113 16.29 1.27 -4.58
N LEU A 114 15.11 1.23 -5.20
CA LEU A 114 14.26 2.41 -5.31
C LEU A 114 13.89 2.95 -3.92
N PRO A 115 13.87 4.27 -3.72
CA PRO A 115 13.59 4.87 -2.41
C PRO A 115 12.20 4.52 -1.88
N ILE A 116 11.16 4.56 -2.73
CA ILE A 116 9.79 4.21 -2.31
C ILE A 116 9.60 2.70 -2.35
N ASN A 117 8.97 2.17 -1.29
CA ASN A 117 8.44 0.81 -1.28
C ASN A 117 6.92 0.87 -1.51
N ALA A 118 6.46 0.36 -2.66
CA ALA A 118 5.06 0.40 -3.06
C ALA A 118 4.13 -0.57 -2.29
N GLY A 119 4.63 -1.30 -1.30
CA GLY A 119 3.82 -2.24 -0.51
C GLY A 119 2.74 -1.57 0.33
N ILE A 120 2.95 -0.31 0.71
CA ILE A 120 1.97 0.51 1.44
C ILE A 120 1.85 1.86 0.75
N VAL A 121 0.62 2.23 0.39
CA VAL A 121 0.29 3.54 -0.20
C VAL A 121 -1.02 4.03 0.39
N PHE A 122 -1.08 5.28 0.82
CA PHE A 122 -2.31 5.92 1.28
C PHE A 122 -2.73 6.98 0.27
N ILE A 123 -4.01 7.05 -0.03
CA ILE A 123 -4.53 7.97 -1.04
C ILE A 123 -5.82 8.59 -0.52
N ARG A 124 -5.86 9.91 -0.47
CA ARG A 124 -7.07 10.68 -0.21
C ARG A 124 -7.85 10.84 -1.50
N LYS A 125 -9.16 10.67 -1.47
CA LYS A 125 -10.01 10.88 -2.63
C LYS A 125 -10.09 12.36 -2.98
N THR A 126 -9.30 12.77 -3.99
CA THR A 126 -9.27 14.10 -4.59
C THR A 126 -9.14 13.96 -6.11
N THR A 127 -9.41 15.04 -6.85
CA THR A 127 -9.18 15.05 -8.31
C THR A 127 -7.70 14.85 -8.63
N ALA A 128 -6.79 15.47 -7.89
CA ALA A 128 -5.34 15.32 -8.09
C ALA A 128 -4.89 13.85 -7.86
N ALA A 129 -5.42 13.20 -6.82
CA ALA A 129 -5.14 11.79 -6.56
C ALA A 129 -5.65 10.86 -7.66
N LEU A 130 -6.85 11.12 -8.20
CA LEU A 130 -7.38 10.34 -9.33
C LEU A 130 -6.49 10.48 -10.57
N ASN A 131 -6.05 11.69 -10.91
CA ASN A 131 -5.13 11.93 -12.01
C ASN A 131 -3.78 11.24 -11.78
N PHE A 132 -3.24 11.32 -10.56
CA PHE A 132 -2.01 10.63 -10.18
C PHE A 132 -2.12 9.11 -10.39
N VAL A 133 -3.21 8.49 -9.92
CA VAL A 133 -3.40 7.03 -10.05
C VAL A 133 -3.58 6.61 -11.50
N ASN A 134 -4.27 7.41 -12.34
CA ASN A 134 -4.36 7.15 -13.78
C ASN A 134 -2.96 7.19 -14.43
N ASN A 135 -2.15 8.21 -14.16
CA ASN A 135 -0.77 8.29 -14.64
C ASN A 135 0.09 7.11 -14.14
N TRP A 136 -0.16 6.63 -12.92
CA TRP A 136 0.53 5.45 -12.39
C TRP A 136 0.14 4.18 -13.15
N ILE A 137 -1.13 4.02 -13.52
CA ILE A 137 -1.60 2.92 -14.37
C ILE A 137 -0.89 2.98 -15.72
N ASP A 138 -0.95 4.12 -16.41
CA ASP A 138 -0.39 4.29 -17.76
C ASP A 138 1.11 3.97 -17.82
N LEU A 139 1.87 4.43 -16.82
CA LEU A 139 3.30 4.13 -16.72
C LEU A 139 3.58 2.67 -16.32
N SER A 140 2.71 2.06 -15.51
CA SER A 140 2.87 0.66 -15.09
C SER A 140 2.59 -0.31 -16.24
N GLU A 141 1.71 0.05 -17.17
CA GLU A 141 1.41 -0.76 -18.36
C GLU A 141 2.54 -0.77 -19.38
N GLN A 142 3.43 0.20 -19.34
CA GLN A 142 4.63 0.26 -20.18
C GLN A 142 5.79 -0.57 -19.63
N GLY A 143 5.67 -1.10 -18.42
CA GLY A 143 6.71 -1.82 -17.71
C GLY A 143 6.25 -3.14 -17.11
N VAL A 144 7.13 -3.73 -16.29
CA VAL A 144 6.90 -5.03 -15.65
C VAL A 144 6.59 -4.95 -14.15
N SER A 145 6.40 -3.75 -13.57
CA SER A 145 6.22 -3.54 -12.13
C SER A 145 5.56 -2.20 -11.83
N ASP A 146 4.83 -2.13 -10.74
CA ASP A 146 4.14 -0.92 -10.23
C ASP A 146 5.07 0.03 -9.46
N GLN A 147 6.17 -0.47 -8.90
CA GLN A 147 7.04 0.31 -8.01
C GLN A 147 7.93 1.34 -8.75
N PRO A 148 8.62 1.03 -9.86
CA PRO A 148 9.39 2.02 -10.59
C PRO A 148 8.55 3.20 -11.11
N PRO A 149 7.35 2.99 -11.72
CA PRO A 149 6.44 4.07 -12.08
C PRO A 149 6.04 4.96 -10.90
N LEU A 150 5.70 4.37 -9.74
CA LEU A 150 5.37 5.12 -8.53
C LEU A 150 6.55 6.01 -8.10
N ASN A 151 7.78 5.47 -8.08
CA ASN A 151 8.98 6.22 -7.76
C ASN A 151 9.21 7.39 -8.74
N LYS A 152 9.00 7.16 -10.04
CA LYS A 152 9.13 8.18 -11.07
C LYS A 152 8.12 9.32 -10.88
N LEU A 153 6.86 9.00 -10.61
CA LEU A 153 5.80 9.98 -10.41
C LEU A 153 6.01 10.82 -9.15
N CYS A 154 6.38 10.18 -8.04
CA CYS A 154 6.60 10.89 -6.79
C CYS A 154 7.86 11.74 -6.80
N GLY A 155 8.95 11.28 -7.43
CA GLY A 155 10.23 12.00 -7.48
C GLY A 155 10.80 12.35 -6.09
N VAL A 156 10.52 11.52 -5.08
CA VAL A 156 10.97 11.71 -3.69
C VAL A 156 12.01 10.66 -3.30
N GLY A 157 12.80 11.00 -2.30
CA GLY A 157 13.84 10.10 -1.77
C GLY A 157 13.90 10.11 -0.25
N SER A 158 14.90 9.44 0.29
CA SER A 158 15.08 9.32 1.74
C SER A 158 15.31 10.65 2.47
N LYS A 159 15.73 11.70 1.77
CA LYS A 159 15.86 13.07 2.31
C LYS A 159 14.52 13.77 2.55
N ASP A 160 13.47 13.32 1.87
CA ASP A 160 12.14 13.94 1.92
C ASP A 160 11.25 13.29 3.02
N ARG A 161 11.82 12.51 3.92
CA ARG A 161 11.10 11.80 5.00
C ARG A 161 10.35 12.77 5.91
N ASP A 162 9.13 12.36 6.27
CA ASP A 162 8.21 13.11 7.14
C ASP A 162 7.82 14.51 6.62
N THR A 163 8.01 14.76 5.32
CA THR A 163 7.62 16.00 4.65
C THR A 163 6.41 15.80 3.74
N THR A 164 5.89 16.93 3.25
CA THR A 164 4.94 16.97 2.13
C THR A 164 5.56 17.76 1.00
N VAL A 165 5.58 17.16 -0.20
CA VAL A 165 6.07 17.82 -1.41
C VAL A 165 4.94 17.94 -2.44
N VAL A 166 5.06 18.89 -3.36
CA VAL A 166 4.12 19.01 -4.50
C VAL A 166 4.82 18.58 -5.78
N ARG A 167 4.20 17.70 -6.55
CA ARG A 167 4.66 17.26 -7.87
C ARG A 167 3.47 17.18 -8.82
N ASN A 168 3.53 17.92 -9.93
CA ASN A 168 2.46 17.95 -10.95
C ASN A 168 1.08 18.14 -10.29
N ASP A 169 0.93 19.18 -9.47
CA ASP A 169 -0.27 19.55 -8.72
C ASP A 169 -0.77 18.51 -7.70
N THR A 170 0.01 17.47 -7.43
CA THR A 170 -0.29 16.45 -6.42
C THR A 170 0.50 16.69 -5.14
N LYS A 171 -0.18 16.79 -4.01
CA LYS A 171 0.45 16.84 -2.68
C LYS A 171 0.84 15.44 -2.25
N ILE A 172 2.13 15.18 -2.13
CA ILE A 172 2.69 13.87 -1.77
C ILE A 172 3.27 13.94 -0.36
N LYS A 173 2.66 13.23 0.57
CA LYS A 173 3.20 13.00 1.92
C LYS A 173 4.21 11.86 1.89
N VAL A 174 5.33 12.06 2.53
CA VAL A 174 6.43 11.07 2.57
C VAL A 174 6.59 10.54 3.98
N TYR A 175 6.10 9.35 4.26
CA TYR A 175 6.29 8.66 5.52
C TYR A 175 7.54 7.77 5.52
N THR A 176 7.96 7.32 6.69
CA THR A 176 9.09 6.40 6.83
C THR A 176 8.65 4.95 6.80
N CYS A 177 9.42 4.08 6.14
CA CYS A 177 9.16 2.65 6.19
C CYS A 177 9.27 2.07 7.60
N GLU A 178 10.01 2.69 8.48
CA GLU A 178 10.19 2.23 9.86
C GLU A 178 8.89 2.23 10.66
N VAL A 179 7.93 3.09 10.30
CA VAL A 179 6.63 3.19 10.96
C VAL A 179 5.54 2.47 10.17
N TYR A 180 5.37 2.81 8.90
CA TYR A 180 4.19 2.41 8.11
C TYR A 180 4.46 1.31 7.07
N ASN A 181 5.67 0.78 7.00
CA ASN A 181 6.01 -0.28 6.04
C ASN A 181 7.26 -1.01 6.52
N ASN A 182 7.27 -1.43 7.80
CA ASN A 182 8.45 -1.97 8.42
C ASN A 182 8.68 -3.42 7.95
N PHE A 183 9.73 -3.65 7.19
CA PHE A 183 10.18 -4.95 6.70
C PHE A 183 11.52 -5.39 7.30
N TYR A 184 11.94 -4.74 8.38
CA TYR A 184 13.16 -5.09 9.12
C TYR A 184 12.88 -6.11 10.21
N LYS A 185 13.90 -6.88 10.60
CA LYS A 185 13.81 -7.78 11.75
C LYS A 185 13.35 -7.05 13.02
N SER A 186 13.80 -5.81 13.20
CA SER A 186 13.36 -4.94 14.33
C SER A 186 11.86 -4.67 14.36
N GLY A 187 11.17 -4.68 13.20
CA GLY A 187 9.70 -4.53 13.15
C GLY A 187 8.99 -5.79 13.62
N ILE A 188 9.55 -6.94 13.32
CA ILE A 188 9.02 -8.23 13.79
C ILE A 188 9.20 -8.36 15.30
N ASP A 189 10.36 -7.96 15.82
CA ASP A 189 10.61 -7.92 17.27
C ASP A 189 9.69 -6.90 17.99
N ALA A 190 9.22 -5.88 17.27
CA ALA A 190 8.29 -4.86 17.79
C ALA A 190 6.86 -5.38 18.00
N ILE A 191 6.44 -6.44 17.30
CA ILE A 191 5.13 -7.08 17.50
C ILE A 191 4.95 -7.51 18.95
N ASN A 192 6.03 -7.95 19.58
CA ASN A 192 6.05 -8.41 20.97
C ASN A 192 6.18 -7.27 21.99
N LYS A 193 6.35 -6.02 21.54
CA LYS A 193 6.54 -4.85 22.41
C LYS A 193 5.36 -3.91 22.29
N LYS A 194 4.48 -3.85 23.29
CA LYS A 194 3.29 -2.95 23.36
C LYS A 194 3.59 -1.45 23.17
N SER A 195 4.84 -1.02 23.19
CA SER A 195 5.26 0.39 23.04
C SER A 195 5.88 0.71 21.67
N SER A 196 5.70 -0.15 20.69
CA SER A 196 6.29 0.05 19.37
C SER A 196 5.66 1.23 18.63
N LYS A 197 6.50 2.05 17.99
CA LYS A 197 6.03 3.06 17.01
C LYS A 197 5.64 2.46 15.66
N VAL A 198 5.90 1.17 15.44
CA VAL A 198 5.56 0.47 14.19
C VAL A 198 4.06 0.30 14.09
N LYS A 199 3.48 0.79 13.01
CA LYS A 199 2.06 0.70 12.70
C LYS A 199 1.73 -0.44 11.76
N ILE A 200 2.60 -0.67 10.77
CA ILE A 200 2.43 -1.71 9.75
C ILE A 200 3.74 -2.48 9.59
N VAL A 201 3.66 -3.81 9.67
CA VAL A 201 4.77 -4.71 9.36
C VAL A 201 4.51 -5.37 8.00
N HIS A 202 5.53 -5.40 7.16
CA HIS A 202 5.50 -5.99 5.84
C HIS A 202 6.46 -7.19 5.79
N TYR A 203 5.94 -8.40 5.79
CA TYR A 203 6.69 -9.66 5.83
C TYR A 203 7.26 -10.06 4.47
N LYS A 204 8.05 -9.17 3.89
CA LYS A 204 8.55 -9.29 2.53
C LYS A 204 9.54 -10.43 2.37
N SER A 205 9.41 -11.18 1.25
CA SER A 205 10.39 -12.21 0.83
C SER A 205 10.68 -13.26 1.92
N LYS A 206 11.90 -13.30 2.41
CA LYS A 206 12.39 -14.25 3.43
C LYS A 206 11.68 -14.15 4.79
N LEU A 207 10.95 -13.06 5.05
CA LEU A 207 10.25 -12.86 6.32
C LEU A 207 8.83 -13.41 6.31
N ARG A 208 8.32 -13.89 5.18
CA ARG A 208 6.93 -14.40 5.07
C ARG A 208 6.64 -15.57 5.99
N HIS A 209 7.62 -16.43 6.29
CA HIS A 209 7.47 -17.53 7.23
C HIS A 209 7.20 -17.08 8.68
N LEU A 210 7.43 -15.81 9.00
CA LEU A 210 7.18 -15.20 10.31
C LEU A 210 5.81 -14.51 10.39
N TYR A 211 5.03 -14.52 9.30
CA TYR A 211 3.70 -13.90 9.29
C TYR A 211 2.80 -14.66 10.28
N PRO A 212 2.08 -13.96 11.18
CA PRO A 212 1.28 -14.59 12.24
C PRO A 212 -0.05 -15.15 11.70
N LEU A 213 0.02 -16.27 11.01
CA LEU A 213 -1.17 -16.97 10.48
C LEU A 213 -2.02 -17.54 11.60
#